data_6c3e33c1735110e2400401a2a25c49b9
#
_entry.id   6c3e33c1735110e2400401a2a25c49b9
#
_cell.length_a   1.000
_cell.length_b   1.000
_cell.length_c   1.000
_cell.angle_alpha   90.00
_cell.angle_beta   90.00
_cell.angle_gamma   90.00
#
_symmetry.space_group_name_H-M   'P 1'
#
loop_
_entity.id
_entity.type
_entity.pdbx_description
1 polymer ?
#
loop_
_entity_poly.entity_id
_entity_poly.type
_entity_poly.pdbx_seq_one_letter_code
_entity_poly.pdbx_strand_id
1 'polypeptide(L)'
;MIDYSKFLNNSIQEIKPSGIRKFFDIASEMDDVISLSIGEPDFQTPWHIREEGINSLKNGKTWYSPNRGFAQLREEIANYYARRFNISYEGKTQVLVTVGGSEAIDLAFRCLVSEGDEVIIPEPSFVCYEPLTHMAGGKAVIINTKAEDQFRLKADDLEKAITDKTKLVVLPFPNNPTGAIMEKADLEAIAEVIKKHDLFVLSDEIYCELTYGGKNHISIAAIDGMYERTVVINGFSKSYAMTGWRLGYALGPVPIIAQMTKLHQYGIMSAPTTAQYAAIEALRNGDPDVVNMRNEYDMRRRLVVDSFNAMGLTCFEPYGAFYVFPCIKSTGMTSEDFCTKLIMDKHVAVVPGTAFGECGEGFVRVSYSSSLNHLKTALQRIRDFIEEQKNGN
;
A
#
# COMPACT_ATOMS: atom_id res chain seq x y z
N MET A 1 29.93 9.15 -28.93
CA MET A 1 29.14 8.62 -27.79
C MET A 1 27.75 8.34 -28.31
N ILE A 2 27.17 7.19 -27.99
CA ILE A 2 25.79 6.85 -28.44
C ILE A 2 24.81 7.69 -27.64
N ASP A 3 23.87 8.35 -28.32
CA ASP A 3 22.74 9.02 -27.67
C ASP A 3 21.64 7.98 -27.44
N TYR A 4 21.48 7.55 -26.19
CA TYR A 4 20.52 6.51 -25.80
C TYR A 4 19.08 7.03 -25.73
N SER A 5 18.87 8.36 -25.64
CA SER A 5 17.51 8.94 -25.48
C SER A 5 16.55 8.51 -26.60
N LYS A 6 17.05 8.39 -27.85
CA LYS A 6 16.26 7.97 -29.00
C LYS A 6 15.85 6.47 -29.02
N PHE A 7 16.40 5.67 -28.10
CA PHE A 7 16.04 4.26 -27.95
C PHE A 7 15.14 4.00 -26.76
N LEU A 8 14.97 5.00 -25.90
CA LEU A 8 14.14 4.90 -24.70
C LEU A 8 12.69 5.31 -24.99
N ASN A 9 11.75 4.66 -24.34
CA ASN A 9 10.35 5.03 -24.38
C ASN A 9 10.15 6.42 -23.72
N ASN A 10 9.50 7.34 -24.41
CA ASN A 10 9.28 8.69 -23.95
C ASN A 10 8.53 8.74 -22.60
N SER A 11 7.49 7.92 -22.46
CA SER A 11 6.72 7.85 -21.22
C SER A 11 7.57 7.43 -20.01
N ILE A 12 8.61 6.60 -20.22
CA ILE A 12 9.52 6.19 -19.16
C ILE A 12 10.50 7.31 -18.79
N GLN A 13 10.96 8.10 -19.78
CA GLN A 13 11.89 9.19 -19.55
C GLN A 13 11.27 10.35 -18.74
N GLU A 14 9.95 10.51 -18.80
CA GLU A 14 9.20 11.54 -18.06
C GLU A 14 8.98 11.17 -16.58
N ILE A 15 9.07 9.88 -16.23
CA ILE A 15 8.87 9.43 -14.87
C ILE A 15 10.11 9.71 -13.99
N LYS A 16 9.90 10.42 -12.88
CA LYS A 16 10.95 10.68 -11.90
C LYS A 16 11.24 9.43 -11.06
N PRO A 17 12.50 9.21 -10.64
CA PRO A 17 12.83 8.17 -9.65
C PRO A 17 12.04 8.38 -8.35
N SER A 18 11.68 7.28 -7.67
CA SER A 18 10.95 7.32 -6.40
C SER A 18 11.72 8.08 -5.31
N GLY A 19 11.11 9.12 -4.72
CA GLY A 19 11.67 9.90 -3.62
C GLY A 19 11.92 9.09 -2.34
N ILE A 20 11.22 7.97 -2.15
CA ILE A 20 11.42 7.07 -1.00
C ILE A 20 12.81 6.44 -1.03
N ARG A 21 13.30 6.08 -2.22
CA ARG A 21 14.55 5.34 -2.39
C ARG A 21 15.79 6.13 -1.96
N LYS A 22 15.79 7.44 -2.19
CA LYS A 22 16.89 8.35 -1.79
C LYS A 22 17.24 8.19 -0.30
N PHE A 23 16.25 8.21 0.58
CA PHE A 23 16.47 8.11 2.03
C PHE A 23 16.82 6.69 2.47
N PHE A 24 16.36 5.70 1.72
CA PHE A 24 16.73 4.30 1.93
C PHE A 24 18.21 4.06 1.60
N ASP A 25 18.67 4.57 0.47
CA ASP A 25 20.07 4.42 0.02
C ASP A 25 21.02 5.13 1.00
N ILE A 26 20.72 6.36 1.43
CA ILE A 26 21.50 7.07 2.46
C ILE A 26 21.57 6.24 3.76
N ALA A 27 20.44 5.72 4.24
CA ALA A 27 20.42 4.91 5.47
C ALA A 27 21.26 3.63 5.35
N SER A 28 21.37 3.05 4.15
CA SER A 28 22.13 1.81 3.92
C SER A 28 23.66 2.02 3.88
N GLU A 29 24.10 3.26 3.64
CA GLU A 29 25.52 3.63 3.57
C GLU A 29 26.09 4.14 4.91
N MET A 30 25.24 4.33 5.93
CA MET A 30 25.63 4.86 7.23
C MET A 30 25.57 3.78 8.31
N ASP A 31 26.54 3.77 9.21
CA ASP A 31 26.53 2.92 10.39
C ASP A 31 25.58 3.46 11.48
N ASP A 32 25.04 2.56 12.32
CA ASP A 32 24.18 2.89 13.48
C ASP A 32 22.90 3.68 13.16
N VAL A 33 22.37 3.56 11.94
CA VAL A 33 21.11 4.18 11.56
C VAL A 33 19.94 3.29 11.95
N ILE A 34 18.99 3.86 12.69
CA ILE A 34 17.68 3.23 12.92
C ILE A 34 16.75 3.67 11.80
N SER A 35 16.43 2.74 10.89
CA SER A 35 15.53 3.04 9.77
C SER A 35 14.08 2.80 10.15
N LEU A 36 13.32 3.90 10.20
CA LEU A 36 11.84 3.90 10.26
C LEU A 36 11.24 4.28 8.89
N SER A 37 12.03 4.17 7.83
CA SER A 37 11.62 4.46 6.44
C SER A 37 11.07 3.23 5.72
N ILE A 38 11.32 2.02 6.25
CA ILE A 38 11.02 0.75 5.58
C ILE A 38 9.52 0.42 5.70
N GLY A 39 8.93 0.04 4.58
CA GLY A 39 7.50 -0.30 4.50
C GLY A 39 7.27 -1.82 4.46
N GLU A 40 7.90 -2.59 5.37
CA GLU A 40 7.68 -4.03 5.47
C GLU A 40 7.55 -4.49 6.94
N PRO A 41 6.84 -5.61 7.19
CA PRO A 41 6.78 -6.20 8.52
C PRO A 41 8.19 -6.56 9.03
N ASP A 42 8.45 -6.28 10.31
CA ASP A 42 9.67 -6.70 11.02
C ASP A 42 9.55 -8.15 11.58
N PHE A 43 8.40 -8.76 11.40
CA PHE A 43 8.18 -10.16 11.71
C PHE A 43 8.71 -11.07 10.59
N GLN A 44 9.17 -12.23 10.96
CA GLN A 44 9.41 -13.30 10.00
C GLN A 44 8.07 -13.92 9.59
N THR A 45 7.97 -14.37 8.33
CA THR A 45 6.85 -15.22 7.91
C THR A 45 6.68 -16.38 8.93
N PRO A 46 5.46 -16.64 9.43
CA PRO A 46 5.20 -17.69 10.41
C PRO A 46 5.78 -19.05 9.99
N TRP A 47 6.26 -19.84 10.96
CA TRP A 47 7.02 -21.04 10.65
C TRP A 47 6.25 -22.05 9.82
N HIS A 48 4.99 -22.33 10.15
CA HIS A 48 4.17 -23.29 9.40
C HIS A 48 3.99 -22.89 7.94
N ILE A 49 3.91 -21.58 7.65
CA ILE A 49 3.84 -21.05 6.29
C ILE A 49 5.17 -21.26 5.55
N ARG A 50 6.30 -20.97 6.21
CA ARG A 50 7.63 -21.23 5.65
C ARG A 50 7.86 -22.71 5.39
N GLU A 51 7.41 -23.56 6.32
CA GLU A 51 7.54 -25.01 6.23
C GLU A 51 6.84 -25.57 4.99
N GLU A 52 5.65 -25.07 4.63
CA GLU A 52 4.98 -25.48 3.39
C GLU A 52 5.75 -25.05 2.13
N GLY A 53 6.36 -23.88 2.14
CA GLY A 53 7.28 -23.49 1.08
C GLY A 53 8.48 -24.44 0.96
N ILE A 54 9.11 -24.79 2.08
CA ILE A 54 10.21 -25.75 2.14
C ILE A 54 9.76 -27.15 1.67
N ASN A 55 8.59 -27.60 2.12
CA ASN A 55 8.03 -28.88 1.72
C ASN A 55 7.75 -28.96 0.22
N SER A 56 7.28 -27.86 -0.37
CA SER A 56 7.08 -27.80 -1.82
C SER A 56 8.39 -28.07 -2.59
N LEU A 57 9.51 -27.50 -2.13
CA LEU A 57 10.83 -27.71 -2.74
C LEU A 57 11.33 -29.14 -2.47
N LYS A 58 11.23 -29.66 -1.25
CA LYS A 58 11.61 -31.03 -0.91
C LYS A 58 10.86 -32.08 -1.76
N ASN A 59 9.60 -31.78 -2.08
CA ASN A 59 8.75 -32.64 -2.91
C ASN A 59 8.89 -32.38 -4.41
N GLY A 60 9.89 -31.60 -4.84
CA GLY A 60 10.18 -31.34 -6.24
C GLY A 60 9.10 -30.51 -6.97
N LYS A 61 8.33 -29.70 -6.28
CA LYS A 61 7.28 -28.82 -6.87
C LYS A 61 7.92 -27.57 -7.47
N THR A 62 8.67 -27.73 -8.56
CA THR A 62 9.52 -26.67 -9.17
C THR A 62 9.14 -26.31 -10.60
N TRP A 63 8.01 -26.77 -11.09
CA TRP A 63 7.49 -26.44 -12.42
C TRP A 63 6.54 -25.25 -12.40
N TYR A 64 6.18 -24.75 -13.58
CA TYR A 64 5.20 -23.69 -13.74
C TYR A 64 3.85 -24.07 -13.14
N SER A 65 3.25 -23.13 -12.42
CA SER A 65 1.83 -23.21 -12.05
C SER A 65 0.93 -22.78 -13.21
N PRO A 66 -0.39 -23.07 -13.16
CA PRO A 66 -1.33 -22.47 -14.10
C PRO A 66 -1.25 -20.94 -14.10
N ASN A 67 -1.48 -20.30 -15.23
CA ASN A 67 -1.34 -18.84 -15.37
C ASN A 67 -2.12 -18.05 -14.30
N ARG A 68 -3.34 -18.45 -13.96
CA ARG A 68 -4.14 -17.80 -12.91
C ARG A 68 -3.72 -18.14 -11.47
N GLY A 69 -2.74 -19.01 -11.29
CA GLY A 69 -2.40 -19.62 -10.01
C GLY A 69 -3.13 -20.96 -9.80
N PHE A 70 -2.72 -21.70 -8.77
CA PHE A 70 -3.35 -22.96 -8.40
C PHE A 70 -4.84 -22.80 -8.13
N ALA A 71 -5.66 -23.73 -8.62
CA ALA A 71 -7.11 -23.71 -8.35
C ALA A 71 -7.40 -23.69 -6.85
N GLN A 72 -6.68 -24.50 -6.08
CA GLN A 72 -6.80 -24.54 -4.62
C GLN A 72 -6.51 -23.19 -3.97
N LEU A 73 -5.45 -22.47 -4.39
CA LEU A 73 -5.14 -21.14 -3.85
C LEU A 73 -6.24 -20.12 -4.18
N ARG A 74 -6.74 -20.16 -5.41
CA ARG A 74 -7.81 -19.24 -5.82
C ARG A 74 -9.12 -19.47 -5.05
N GLU A 75 -9.46 -20.71 -4.76
CA GLU A 75 -10.60 -21.06 -3.88
C GLU A 75 -10.38 -20.57 -2.45
N GLU A 76 -9.16 -20.75 -1.89
CA GLU A 76 -8.87 -20.23 -0.53
C GLU A 76 -8.91 -18.70 -0.47
N ILE A 77 -8.48 -18.00 -1.52
CA ILE A 77 -8.63 -16.54 -1.62
C ILE A 77 -10.12 -16.14 -1.65
N ALA A 78 -10.93 -16.84 -2.44
CA ALA A 78 -12.37 -16.59 -2.50
C ALA A 78 -13.05 -16.85 -1.14
N ASN A 79 -12.73 -17.97 -0.49
CA ASN A 79 -13.19 -18.31 0.85
C ASN A 79 -12.77 -17.29 1.90
N TYR A 80 -11.55 -16.77 1.81
CA TYR A 80 -11.03 -15.71 2.68
C TYR A 80 -11.88 -14.44 2.56
N TYR A 81 -12.21 -13.99 1.34
CA TYR A 81 -13.06 -12.81 1.14
C TYR A 81 -14.51 -13.04 1.62
N ALA A 82 -15.07 -14.21 1.41
CA ALA A 82 -16.40 -14.57 1.94
C ALA A 82 -16.41 -14.51 3.47
N ARG A 83 -15.38 -15.10 4.11
CA ARG A 83 -15.26 -15.19 5.57
C ARG A 83 -14.96 -13.85 6.24
N ARG A 84 -14.06 -13.04 5.64
CA ARG A 84 -13.56 -11.81 6.26
C ARG A 84 -14.37 -10.56 5.92
N PHE A 85 -14.88 -10.48 4.70
CA PHE A 85 -15.48 -9.26 4.16
C PHE A 85 -16.92 -9.45 3.69
N ASN A 86 -17.46 -10.68 3.80
CA ASN A 86 -18.80 -11.04 3.34
C ASN A 86 -19.00 -10.75 1.83
N ILE A 87 -17.97 -11.01 1.02
CA ILE A 87 -18.00 -10.86 -0.43
C ILE A 87 -17.73 -12.23 -1.06
N SER A 88 -18.63 -12.69 -1.91
CA SER A 88 -18.51 -13.99 -2.59
C SER A 88 -17.92 -13.80 -3.99
N TYR A 89 -16.71 -14.29 -4.20
CA TYR A 89 -16.08 -14.40 -5.53
C TYR A 89 -16.02 -15.86 -5.97
N GLU A 90 -16.05 -16.10 -7.28
CA GLU A 90 -15.82 -17.42 -7.86
C GLU A 90 -14.32 -17.60 -8.08
N GLY A 91 -13.66 -18.51 -7.32
CA GLY A 91 -12.23 -18.76 -7.42
C GLY A 91 -11.76 -19.14 -8.83
N LYS A 92 -12.63 -19.78 -9.64
CA LYS A 92 -12.31 -20.21 -11.00
C LYS A 92 -12.15 -19.05 -11.98
N THR A 93 -12.96 -18.01 -11.89
CA THR A 93 -13.13 -16.97 -12.93
C THR A 93 -12.79 -15.56 -12.45
N GLN A 94 -12.90 -15.28 -11.15
CA GLN A 94 -12.83 -13.94 -10.58
C GLN A 94 -11.58 -13.69 -9.74
N VAL A 95 -10.63 -14.64 -9.72
CA VAL A 95 -9.37 -14.53 -8.98
C VAL A 95 -8.19 -14.73 -9.91
N LEU A 96 -7.19 -13.84 -9.80
CA LEU A 96 -5.89 -13.94 -10.46
C LEU A 96 -4.78 -13.81 -9.42
N VAL A 97 -3.92 -14.81 -9.31
CA VAL A 97 -2.71 -14.80 -8.47
C VAL A 97 -1.58 -14.12 -9.23
N THR A 98 -0.88 -13.19 -8.59
CA THR A 98 0.13 -12.32 -9.20
C THR A 98 1.46 -12.31 -8.43
N VAL A 99 2.51 -11.77 -9.04
CA VAL A 99 3.83 -11.55 -8.42
C VAL A 99 3.77 -10.31 -7.52
N GLY A 100 3.14 -10.47 -6.36
CA GLY A 100 2.83 -9.39 -5.42
C GLY A 100 1.66 -8.52 -5.89
N GLY A 101 1.16 -7.68 -4.98
CA GLY A 101 0.12 -6.69 -5.30
C GLY A 101 0.57 -5.69 -6.38
N SER A 102 1.87 -5.43 -6.47
CA SER A 102 2.41 -4.48 -7.46
C SER A 102 2.14 -4.92 -8.90
N GLU A 103 2.27 -6.21 -9.22
CA GLU A 103 1.88 -6.71 -10.54
C GLU A 103 0.37 -6.59 -10.76
N ALA A 104 -0.43 -6.93 -9.74
CA ALA A 104 -1.88 -6.82 -9.85
C ALA A 104 -2.34 -5.38 -10.15
N ILE A 105 -1.70 -4.38 -9.53
CA ILE A 105 -1.95 -2.96 -9.81
C ILE A 105 -1.55 -2.63 -11.25
N ASP A 106 -0.34 -2.97 -11.71
CA ASP A 106 0.13 -2.70 -13.07
C ASP A 106 -0.79 -3.33 -14.13
N LEU A 107 -1.18 -4.58 -13.93
CA LEU A 107 -2.12 -5.27 -14.82
C LEU A 107 -3.48 -4.57 -14.87
N ALA A 108 -4.00 -4.09 -13.74
CA ALA A 108 -5.26 -3.37 -13.68
C ALA A 108 -5.19 -2.05 -14.45
N PHE A 109 -4.14 -1.24 -14.27
CA PHE A 109 -3.94 -0.01 -15.02
C PHE A 109 -3.87 -0.27 -16.53
N ARG A 110 -3.04 -1.22 -16.97
CA ARG A 110 -2.92 -1.60 -18.39
C ARG A 110 -4.20 -2.14 -19.00
N CYS A 111 -5.08 -2.75 -18.19
CA CYS A 111 -6.37 -3.26 -18.66
C CYS A 111 -7.45 -2.19 -18.74
N LEU A 112 -7.41 -1.23 -17.82
CA LEU A 112 -8.53 -0.30 -17.59
C LEU A 112 -8.29 1.08 -18.19
N VAL A 113 -7.01 1.50 -18.37
CA VAL A 113 -6.64 2.85 -18.79
C VAL A 113 -6.17 2.84 -20.23
N SER A 114 -6.65 3.81 -21.01
CA SER A 114 -6.26 4.07 -22.39
C SER A 114 -5.77 5.51 -22.52
N GLU A 115 -5.19 5.84 -23.68
CA GLU A 115 -4.75 7.20 -23.98
C GLU A 115 -5.91 8.21 -23.83
N GLY A 116 -5.68 9.24 -23.02
CA GLY A 116 -6.64 10.31 -22.76
C GLY A 116 -7.63 10.05 -21.61
N ASP A 117 -7.70 8.83 -21.06
CA ASP A 117 -8.50 8.57 -19.88
C ASP A 117 -7.91 9.26 -18.64
N GLU A 118 -8.77 9.74 -17.76
CA GLU A 118 -8.37 10.32 -16.48
C GLU A 118 -8.58 9.31 -15.34
N VAL A 119 -7.57 9.25 -14.45
CA VAL A 119 -7.58 8.41 -13.24
C VAL A 119 -7.49 9.31 -12.03
N ILE A 120 -8.49 9.23 -11.15
CA ILE A 120 -8.51 9.98 -9.88
C ILE A 120 -7.70 9.23 -8.83
N ILE A 121 -6.73 9.93 -8.23
CA ILE A 121 -5.82 9.40 -7.21
C ILE A 121 -5.87 10.31 -5.98
N PRO A 122 -6.32 9.83 -4.81
CA PRO A 122 -6.19 10.57 -3.57
C PRO A 122 -4.73 10.55 -3.10
N GLU A 123 -4.21 11.72 -2.77
CA GLU A 123 -2.87 11.88 -2.17
C GLU A 123 -2.97 12.54 -0.79
N PRO A 124 -1.99 12.28 0.12
CA PRO A 124 -0.80 11.48 -0.07
C PRO A 124 -1.14 9.98 -0.16
N SER A 125 -0.46 9.27 -1.06
CA SER A 125 -0.67 7.83 -1.27
C SER A 125 0.59 7.11 -1.76
N PHE A 126 0.52 5.79 -1.92
CA PHE A 126 1.64 4.99 -2.39
C PHE A 126 2.06 5.41 -3.81
N VAL A 127 3.34 5.56 -4.01
CA VAL A 127 3.99 6.24 -5.15
C VAL A 127 3.79 5.62 -6.54
N CYS A 128 3.15 4.46 -6.65
CA CYS A 128 3.07 3.75 -7.93
C CYS A 128 1.90 4.21 -8.82
N TYR A 129 0.84 4.79 -8.27
CA TYR A 129 -0.41 4.98 -9.02
C TYR A 129 -0.28 6.02 -10.13
N GLU A 130 0.34 7.18 -9.86
CA GLU A 130 0.57 8.22 -10.86
C GLU A 130 1.48 7.73 -12.01
N PRO A 131 2.68 7.17 -11.74
CA PRO A 131 3.52 6.62 -12.79
C PRO A 131 2.85 5.52 -13.62
N LEU A 132 2.08 4.62 -12.99
CA LEU A 132 1.37 3.56 -13.71
C LEU A 132 0.25 4.11 -14.58
N THR A 133 -0.45 5.15 -14.13
CA THR A 133 -1.42 5.89 -14.95
C THR A 133 -0.75 6.44 -16.20
N HIS A 134 0.38 7.12 -16.04
CA HIS A 134 1.14 7.70 -17.15
C HIS A 134 1.64 6.62 -18.12
N MET A 135 2.21 5.53 -17.61
CA MET A 135 2.67 4.40 -18.44
C MET A 135 1.55 3.71 -19.21
N ALA A 136 0.32 3.74 -18.70
CA ALA A 136 -0.85 3.22 -19.39
C ALA A 136 -1.44 4.22 -20.42
N GLY A 137 -0.88 5.42 -20.54
CA GLY A 137 -1.33 6.48 -21.46
C GLY A 137 -2.41 7.39 -20.87
N GLY A 138 -2.76 7.21 -19.61
CA GLY A 138 -3.76 8.03 -18.90
C GLY A 138 -3.16 9.28 -18.27
N LYS A 139 -4.05 10.10 -17.74
CA LYS A 139 -3.72 11.32 -16.98
C LYS A 139 -4.17 11.15 -15.53
N ALA A 140 -3.25 11.34 -14.59
CA ALA A 140 -3.58 11.39 -13.16
C ALA A 140 -4.31 12.70 -12.82
N VAL A 141 -5.41 12.59 -12.08
CA VAL A 141 -6.14 13.70 -11.47
C VAL A 141 -6.03 13.55 -9.96
N ILE A 142 -5.24 14.41 -9.34
CA ILE A 142 -4.90 14.31 -7.93
C ILE A 142 -5.95 14.99 -7.07
N ILE A 143 -6.42 14.31 -6.02
CA ILE A 143 -7.22 14.88 -4.94
C ILE A 143 -6.36 14.93 -3.68
N ASN A 144 -6.07 16.12 -3.20
CA ASN A 144 -5.33 16.32 -1.96
C ASN A 144 -6.24 16.07 -0.74
N THR A 145 -6.05 14.95 -0.07
CA THR A 145 -6.72 14.67 1.20
C THR A 145 -6.08 15.49 2.33
N LYS A 146 -6.83 15.75 3.39
CA LYS A 146 -6.43 16.71 4.42
C LYS A 146 -6.34 16.06 5.80
N ALA A 147 -5.40 16.56 6.63
CA ALA A 147 -5.20 16.08 8.00
C ALA A 147 -6.45 16.32 8.88
N GLU A 148 -7.17 17.44 8.70
CA GLU A 148 -8.43 17.74 9.40
C GLU A 148 -9.53 16.71 9.10
N ASP A 149 -9.50 16.08 7.94
CA ASP A 149 -10.40 14.99 7.54
C ASP A 149 -9.78 13.59 7.79
N GLN A 150 -8.70 13.53 8.57
CA GLN A 150 -7.94 12.30 8.83
C GLN A 150 -7.43 11.63 7.52
N PHE A 151 -7.10 12.42 6.52
CA PHE A 151 -6.67 11.99 5.19
C PHE A 151 -7.67 11.04 4.49
N ARG A 152 -8.97 11.15 4.78
CA ARG A 152 -10.02 10.42 4.08
C ARG A 152 -10.39 11.11 2.77
N LEU A 153 -10.72 10.31 1.76
CA LEU A 153 -11.31 10.85 0.53
C LEU A 153 -12.77 11.26 0.79
N LYS A 154 -13.10 12.51 0.48
CA LYS A 154 -14.46 13.04 0.61
C LYS A 154 -15.24 12.90 -0.71
N ALA A 155 -16.52 12.54 -0.62
CA ALA A 155 -17.39 12.42 -1.77
C ALA A 155 -17.51 13.75 -2.55
N ASP A 156 -17.58 14.89 -1.86
CA ASP A 156 -17.64 16.23 -2.49
C ASP A 156 -16.37 16.56 -3.28
N ASP A 157 -15.20 16.13 -2.80
CA ASP A 157 -13.95 16.38 -3.50
C ASP A 157 -13.81 15.42 -4.70
N LEU A 158 -14.30 14.20 -4.57
CA LEU A 158 -14.41 13.25 -5.68
C LEU A 158 -15.33 13.82 -6.78
N GLU A 159 -16.53 14.28 -6.42
CA GLU A 159 -17.51 14.86 -7.39
C GLU A 159 -16.91 16.03 -8.18
N LYS A 160 -16.16 16.92 -7.52
CA LYS A 160 -15.54 18.09 -8.16
C LYS A 160 -14.40 17.72 -9.12
N ALA A 161 -13.73 16.60 -8.90
CA ALA A 161 -12.59 16.17 -9.72
C ALA A 161 -13.00 15.40 -10.98
N ILE A 162 -14.26 14.97 -11.09
CA ILE A 162 -14.75 14.17 -12.20
C ILE A 162 -14.98 15.04 -13.43
N THR A 163 -14.54 14.53 -14.58
CA THR A 163 -14.80 15.07 -15.92
C THR A 163 -15.40 13.97 -16.81
N ASP A 164 -15.74 14.31 -18.05
CA ASP A 164 -16.18 13.36 -19.08
C ASP A 164 -15.10 12.35 -19.50
N LYS A 165 -13.85 12.57 -19.10
CA LYS A 165 -12.71 11.68 -19.36
C LYS A 165 -12.38 10.79 -18.17
N THR A 166 -12.97 11.04 -17.02
CA THR A 166 -12.72 10.24 -15.81
C THR A 166 -13.25 8.83 -16.00
N LYS A 167 -12.41 7.83 -15.74
CA LYS A 167 -12.74 6.42 -15.92
C LYS A 167 -12.51 5.60 -14.68
N LEU A 168 -11.43 5.87 -13.96
CA LEU A 168 -10.96 5.06 -12.84
C LEU A 168 -10.75 5.92 -11.59
N VAL A 169 -11.17 5.39 -10.45
CA VAL A 169 -10.86 5.95 -9.12
C VAL A 169 -10.00 4.95 -8.37
N VAL A 170 -8.86 5.39 -7.85
CA VAL A 170 -8.00 4.57 -6.97
C VAL A 170 -8.43 4.80 -5.52
N LEU A 171 -8.68 3.72 -4.79
CA LEU A 171 -8.96 3.74 -3.35
C LEU A 171 -7.91 2.94 -2.59
N PRO A 172 -6.79 3.58 -2.16
CA PRO A 172 -5.68 2.92 -1.50
C PRO A 172 -5.83 2.95 0.03
N PHE A 173 -6.81 2.22 0.57
CA PHE A 173 -7.11 2.20 2.00
C PHE A 173 -7.21 0.78 2.55
N PRO A 174 -6.64 0.52 3.76
CA PRO A 174 -5.87 1.42 4.64
C PRO A 174 -4.63 1.99 3.97
N ASN A 175 -4.34 3.26 4.22
CA ASN A 175 -3.45 4.06 3.40
C ASN A 175 -1.97 4.00 3.82
N ASN A 176 -1.08 3.92 2.86
CA ASN A 176 0.33 4.26 2.96
C ASN A 176 0.52 5.61 2.23
N PRO A 177 0.91 6.71 2.90
CA PRO A 177 1.71 6.80 4.12
C PRO A 177 0.94 7.11 5.41
N THR A 178 -0.33 7.46 5.36
CA THR A 178 -1.01 8.14 6.47
C THR A 178 -1.54 7.20 7.56
N GLY A 179 -1.79 5.94 7.22
CA GLY A 179 -2.51 5.02 8.09
C GLY A 179 -4.02 5.30 8.18
N ALA A 180 -4.54 6.16 7.32
CA ALA A 180 -5.97 6.45 7.22
C ALA A 180 -6.77 5.22 6.80
N ILE A 181 -7.99 5.14 7.28
CA ILE A 181 -9.00 4.16 6.84
C ILE A 181 -10.23 4.91 6.33
N MET A 182 -11.06 4.23 5.52
CA MET A 182 -12.39 4.71 5.15
C MET A 182 -13.42 4.00 6.03
N GLU A 183 -14.37 4.73 6.58
CA GLU A 183 -15.49 4.16 7.30
C GLU A 183 -16.67 3.86 6.34
N LYS A 184 -17.64 3.06 6.80
CA LYS A 184 -18.77 2.65 5.97
C LYS A 184 -19.50 3.83 5.34
N ALA A 185 -19.76 4.88 6.12
CA ALA A 185 -20.45 6.08 5.64
C ALA A 185 -19.65 6.83 4.57
N ASP A 186 -18.31 6.88 4.69
CA ASP A 186 -17.47 7.50 3.67
C ASP A 186 -17.53 6.69 2.36
N LEU A 187 -17.47 5.35 2.46
CA LEU A 187 -17.52 4.47 1.29
C LEU A 187 -18.91 4.49 0.61
N GLU A 188 -20.00 4.54 1.39
CA GLU A 188 -21.36 4.68 0.85
C GLU A 188 -21.51 6.01 0.08
N ALA A 189 -21.03 7.12 0.64
CA ALA A 189 -21.08 8.42 -0.03
C ALA A 189 -20.26 8.44 -1.33
N ILE A 190 -19.06 7.86 -1.32
CA ILE A 190 -18.21 7.72 -2.51
C ILE A 190 -18.86 6.80 -3.55
N ALA A 191 -19.49 5.70 -3.12
CA ALA A 191 -20.17 4.77 -4.01
C ALA A 191 -21.30 5.43 -4.79
N GLU A 192 -22.06 6.34 -4.16
CA GLU A 192 -23.11 7.11 -4.86
C GLU A 192 -22.54 7.97 -5.98
N VAL A 193 -21.42 8.65 -5.73
CA VAL A 193 -20.73 9.46 -6.76
C VAL A 193 -20.22 8.55 -7.89
N ILE A 194 -19.57 7.45 -7.57
CA ILE A 194 -19.02 6.51 -8.55
C ILE A 194 -20.13 5.92 -9.44
N LYS A 195 -21.26 5.51 -8.84
CA LYS A 195 -22.41 4.99 -9.58
C LYS A 195 -23.06 6.03 -10.48
N LYS A 196 -23.22 7.26 -9.97
CA LYS A 196 -23.80 8.41 -10.72
C LYS A 196 -23.02 8.71 -12.00
N HIS A 197 -21.71 8.59 -11.97
CA HIS A 197 -20.81 8.90 -13.09
C HIS A 197 -20.31 7.67 -13.85
N ASP A 198 -20.83 6.48 -13.52
CA ASP A 198 -20.47 5.20 -14.13
C ASP A 198 -18.97 4.92 -14.15
N LEU A 199 -18.26 5.20 -13.05
CA LEU A 199 -16.84 5.02 -12.90
C LEU A 199 -16.49 3.60 -12.43
N PHE A 200 -15.25 3.19 -12.68
CA PHE A 200 -14.68 1.96 -12.17
C PHE A 200 -13.72 2.23 -11.00
N VAL A 201 -13.50 1.25 -10.11
CA VAL A 201 -12.66 1.40 -8.93
C VAL A 201 -11.53 0.38 -8.93
N LEU A 202 -10.31 0.84 -8.65
CA LEU A 202 -9.20 0.04 -8.19
C LEU A 202 -9.08 0.21 -6.67
N SER A 203 -9.42 -0.82 -5.91
CA SER A 203 -9.31 -0.82 -4.45
C SER A 203 -8.06 -1.57 -4.02
N ASP A 204 -7.04 -0.85 -3.56
CA ASP A 204 -5.82 -1.45 -3.01
C ASP A 204 -6.02 -1.69 -1.51
N GLU A 205 -6.24 -2.95 -1.18
CA GLU A 205 -6.58 -3.42 0.17
C GLU A 205 -5.44 -4.19 0.84
N ILE A 206 -4.19 -3.95 0.42
CA ILE A 206 -3.03 -4.71 0.90
C ILE A 206 -2.83 -4.65 2.43
N TYR A 207 -3.37 -3.64 3.09
CA TYR A 207 -3.34 -3.45 4.54
C TYR A 207 -4.66 -3.81 5.24
N CYS A 208 -5.60 -4.49 4.60
CA CYS A 208 -6.95 -4.76 5.12
C CYS A 208 -6.98 -5.44 6.50
N GLU A 209 -6.00 -6.28 6.82
CA GLU A 209 -5.90 -6.97 8.11
C GLU A 209 -5.24 -6.11 9.21
N LEU A 210 -4.55 -5.06 8.82
CA LEU A 210 -3.84 -4.18 9.75
C LEU A 210 -4.72 -2.96 10.05
N THR A 211 -5.80 -3.20 10.81
CA THR A 211 -6.71 -2.18 11.34
C THR A 211 -6.79 -2.28 12.86
N TYR A 212 -6.96 -1.15 13.54
CA TYR A 212 -6.77 -0.99 14.97
C TYR A 212 -7.96 -0.31 15.66
N GLY A 213 -7.95 -0.27 17.00
CA GLY A 213 -8.94 0.47 17.78
C GLY A 213 -10.36 -0.08 17.63
N GLY A 214 -10.51 -1.38 17.40
CA GLY A 214 -11.83 -2.00 17.16
C GLY A 214 -12.43 -1.71 15.78
N LYS A 215 -11.70 -1.01 14.89
CA LYS A 215 -12.11 -0.78 13.52
C LYS A 215 -11.78 -2.01 12.66
N ASN A 216 -12.67 -2.31 11.72
CA ASN A 216 -12.46 -3.36 10.73
C ASN A 216 -12.42 -2.74 9.33
N HIS A 217 -11.61 -3.32 8.45
CA HIS A 217 -11.63 -2.95 7.05
C HIS A 217 -12.98 -3.28 6.41
N ILE A 218 -13.48 -2.36 5.60
CA ILE A 218 -14.66 -2.55 4.77
C ILE A 218 -14.19 -2.38 3.33
N SER A 219 -14.35 -3.42 2.52
CA SER A 219 -14.09 -3.32 1.08
C SER A 219 -15.18 -2.52 0.41
N ILE A 220 -14.80 -1.60 -0.50
CA ILE A 220 -15.78 -0.88 -1.32
C ILE A 220 -16.62 -1.85 -2.17
N ALA A 221 -16.06 -3.01 -2.54
CA ALA A 221 -16.79 -4.04 -3.30
C ALA A 221 -17.97 -4.66 -2.52
N ALA A 222 -18.01 -4.49 -1.19
CA ALA A 222 -19.14 -4.91 -0.35
C ALA A 222 -20.29 -3.89 -0.31
N ILE A 223 -20.06 -2.67 -0.80
CA ILE A 223 -21.09 -1.62 -0.86
C ILE A 223 -22.00 -1.88 -2.06
N ASP A 224 -23.29 -1.62 -1.88
CA ASP A 224 -24.31 -1.88 -2.91
C ASP A 224 -23.98 -1.20 -4.26
N GLY A 225 -24.06 -1.97 -5.34
CA GLY A 225 -23.73 -1.55 -6.70
C GLY A 225 -22.24 -1.40 -7.01
N MET A 226 -21.33 -1.75 -6.07
CA MET A 226 -19.88 -1.61 -6.27
C MET A 226 -19.17 -2.90 -6.68
N TYR A 227 -19.76 -4.07 -6.43
CA TYR A 227 -19.16 -5.36 -6.74
C TYR A 227 -18.73 -5.50 -8.21
N GLU A 228 -19.60 -5.11 -9.14
CA GLU A 228 -19.38 -5.26 -10.59
C GLU A 228 -18.53 -4.15 -11.21
N ARG A 229 -18.17 -3.15 -10.42
CA ARG A 229 -17.34 -2.01 -10.86
C ARG A 229 -16.07 -1.82 -10.05
N THR A 230 -15.62 -2.88 -9.35
CA THR A 230 -14.41 -2.82 -8.53
C THR A 230 -13.47 -3.97 -8.87
N VAL A 231 -12.20 -3.66 -9.08
CA VAL A 231 -11.11 -4.61 -8.97
C VAL A 231 -10.42 -4.39 -7.63
N VAL A 232 -10.38 -5.44 -6.83
CA VAL A 232 -9.70 -5.44 -5.53
C VAL A 232 -8.30 -6.01 -5.69
N ILE A 233 -7.31 -5.29 -5.19
CA ILE A 233 -5.91 -5.70 -5.14
C ILE A 233 -5.56 -6.03 -3.71
N ASN A 234 -4.94 -7.19 -3.49
CA ASN A 234 -4.47 -7.59 -2.17
C ASN A 234 -3.29 -8.58 -2.29
N GLY A 235 -2.79 -9.08 -1.16
CA GLY A 235 -1.68 -10.01 -1.17
C GLY A 235 -1.25 -10.45 0.21
N PHE A 236 -0.15 -11.18 0.26
CA PHE A 236 0.36 -11.83 1.46
C PHE A 236 1.47 -11.03 2.16
N SER A 237 1.99 -10.01 1.47
CA SER A 237 3.17 -9.25 1.90
C SER A 237 3.05 -8.66 3.30
N LYS A 238 1.88 -8.10 3.66
CA LYS A 238 1.70 -7.35 4.90
C LYS A 238 1.03 -8.19 5.98
N SER A 239 -0.07 -8.85 5.66
CA SER A 239 -0.86 -9.63 6.60
C SER A 239 -0.12 -10.86 7.14
N TYR A 240 0.77 -11.46 6.35
CA TYR A 240 1.49 -12.69 6.70
C TYR A 240 3.01 -12.53 6.73
N ALA A 241 3.52 -11.29 6.72
CA ALA A 241 4.96 -11.01 6.67
C ALA A 241 5.67 -11.74 5.52
N MET A 242 5.09 -11.70 4.31
CA MET A 242 5.56 -12.41 3.13
C MET A 242 6.06 -11.47 2.02
N THR A 243 6.74 -10.37 2.37
CA THR A 243 7.20 -9.38 1.40
C THR A 243 8.13 -9.97 0.34
N GLY A 244 9.12 -10.76 0.75
CA GLY A 244 10.11 -11.39 -0.12
C GLY A 244 9.58 -12.56 -0.96
N TRP A 245 8.40 -13.11 -0.64
CA TRP A 245 7.79 -14.22 -1.38
C TRP A 245 7.16 -13.78 -2.71
N ARG A 246 6.94 -12.47 -2.88
CA ARG A 246 6.39 -11.87 -4.10
C ARG A 246 5.06 -12.52 -4.51
N LEU A 247 4.07 -12.55 -3.63
CA LEU A 247 2.75 -13.10 -3.93
C LEU A 247 1.62 -12.14 -3.56
N GLY A 248 0.73 -11.92 -4.51
CA GLY A 248 -0.48 -11.13 -4.38
C GLY A 248 -1.57 -11.67 -5.27
N TYR A 249 -2.67 -10.95 -5.36
CA TYR A 249 -3.80 -11.34 -6.18
C TYR A 249 -4.72 -10.17 -6.48
N ALA A 250 -5.49 -10.33 -7.55
CA ALA A 250 -6.61 -9.48 -7.91
C ALA A 250 -7.92 -10.26 -7.85
N LEU A 251 -8.99 -9.59 -7.42
CA LEU A 251 -10.37 -10.08 -7.43
C LEU A 251 -11.24 -9.07 -8.17
N GLY A 252 -12.21 -9.53 -8.96
CA GLY A 252 -13.10 -8.60 -9.65
C GLY A 252 -13.99 -9.25 -10.68
N PRO A 253 -14.68 -8.45 -11.50
CA PRO A 253 -15.56 -8.94 -12.54
C PRO A 253 -14.87 -9.86 -13.54
N VAL A 254 -15.55 -10.92 -13.95
CA VAL A 254 -15.00 -11.93 -14.88
C VAL A 254 -14.34 -11.32 -16.12
N PRO A 255 -14.96 -10.34 -16.82
CA PRO A 255 -14.35 -9.75 -18.02
C PRO A 255 -13.03 -9.05 -17.73
N ILE A 256 -12.91 -8.37 -16.58
CA ILE A 256 -11.69 -7.65 -16.18
C ILE A 256 -10.58 -8.62 -15.81
N ILE A 257 -10.87 -9.59 -14.95
CA ILE A 257 -9.90 -10.63 -14.55
C ILE A 257 -9.43 -11.44 -15.75
N ALA A 258 -10.28 -11.68 -16.75
CA ALA A 258 -9.87 -12.35 -17.98
C ALA A 258 -8.83 -11.55 -18.78
N GLN A 259 -8.97 -10.23 -18.89
CA GLN A 259 -8.00 -9.38 -19.57
C GLN A 259 -6.70 -9.24 -18.76
N MET A 260 -6.79 -9.05 -17.44
CA MET A 260 -5.61 -9.05 -16.57
C MET A 260 -4.84 -10.39 -16.69
N THR A 261 -5.54 -11.52 -16.71
CA THR A 261 -4.93 -12.85 -16.93
C THR A 261 -4.18 -12.94 -18.26
N LYS A 262 -4.72 -12.35 -19.32
CA LYS A 262 -4.07 -12.31 -20.64
C LYS A 262 -2.73 -11.56 -20.58
N LEU A 263 -2.70 -10.39 -19.97
CA LEU A 263 -1.46 -9.62 -19.78
C LEU A 263 -0.46 -10.36 -18.90
N HIS A 264 -0.91 -10.91 -17.78
CA HIS A 264 -0.11 -11.74 -16.88
C HIS A 264 0.55 -12.91 -17.62
N GLN A 265 -0.22 -13.60 -18.47
CA GLN A 265 0.28 -14.72 -19.26
C GLN A 265 1.43 -14.32 -20.18
N TYR A 266 1.36 -13.17 -20.84
CA TYR A 266 2.42 -12.71 -21.75
C TYR A 266 3.60 -12.06 -21.04
N GLY A 267 3.38 -11.44 -19.85
CA GLY A 267 4.43 -10.75 -19.11
C GLY A 267 5.23 -11.67 -18.19
N ILE A 268 4.54 -12.40 -17.32
CA ILE A 268 5.12 -13.17 -16.21
C ILE A 268 4.88 -14.68 -16.38
N MET A 269 3.81 -15.08 -17.04
CA MET A 269 3.32 -16.44 -17.22
C MET A 269 2.66 -17.02 -15.96
N SER A 270 3.35 -17.05 -14.81
CA SER A 270 2.79 -17.56 -13.56
C SER A 270 3.54 -17.00 -12.34
N ALA A 271 2.84 -16.89 -11.22
CA ALA A 271 3.46 -16.52 -9.96
C ALA A 271 4.33 -17.66 -9.38
N PRO A 272 5.29 -17.37 -8.48
CA PRO A 272 6.21 -18.37 -7.92
C PRO A 272 5.47 -19.55 -7.29
N THR A 273 5.76 -20.75 -7.75
CA THR A 273 5.09 -22.00 -7.33
C THR A 273 5.21 -22.24 -5.83
N THR A 274 6.42 -22.11 -5.27
CA THR A 274 6.69 -22.31 -3.84
C THR A 274 5.89 -21.34 -2.97
N ALA A 275 5.78 -20.07 -3.39
CA ALA A 275 5.02 -19.06 -2.67
C ALA A 275 3.52 -19.40 -2.64
N GLN A 276 2.98 -20.01 -3.70
CA GLN A 276 1.57 -20.39 -3.75
C GLN A 276 1.24 -21.53 -2.77
N TYR A 277 2.14 -22.51 -2.57
CA TYR A 277 1.95 -23.54 -1.53
C TYR A 277 1.94 -22.93 -0.14
N ALA A 278 2.89 -22.04 0.15
CA ALA A 278 2.95 -21.31 1.41
C ALA A 278 1.69 -20.46 1.66
N ALA A 279 1.17 -19.83 0.63
CA ALA A 279 -0.02 -18.99 0.71
C ALA A 279 -1.31 -19.77 1.00
N ILE A 280 -1.43 -21.00 0.51
CA ILE A 280 -2.54 -21.88 0.85
C ILE A 280 -2.57 -22.12 2.37
N GLU A 281 -1.42 -22.41 2.96
CA GLU A 281 -1.27 -22.60 4.40
C GLU A 281 -1.58 -21.31 5.16
N ALA A 282 -1.09 -20.15 4.68
CA ALA A 282 -1.36 -18.86 5.27
C ALA A 282 -2.87 -18.56 5.38
N LEU A 283 -3.64 -18.81 4.31
CA LEU A 283 -5.09 -18.56 4.29
C LEU A 283 -5.88 -19.54 5.15
N ARG A 284 -5.39 -20.77 5.32
CA ARG A 284 -6.07 -21.79 6.11
C ARG A 284 -5.83 -21.67 7.60
N ASN A 285 -4.61 -21.40 7.98
CA ASN A 285 -4.15 -21.55 9.36
C ASN A 285 -3.47 -20.29 9.93
N GLY A 286 -3.23 -19.23 9.13
CA GLY A 286 -2.46 -18.04 9.53
C GLY A 286 -3.26 -16.96 10.27
N ASP A 287 -4.57 -17.08 10.46
CA ASP A 287 -5.39 -16.07 11.16
C ASP A 287 -4.86 -15.74 12.57
N PRO A 288 -4.40 -16.71 13.41
CA PRO A 288 -3.83 -16.39 14.71
C PRO A 288 -2.55 -15.54 14.62
N ASP A 289 -1.71 -15.77 13.61
CA ASP A 289 -0.48 -15.00 13.41
C ASP A 289 -0.78 -13.56 13.02
N VAL A 290 -1.76 -13.36 12.12
CA VAL A 290 -2.25 -12.03 11.75
C VAL A 290 -2.75 -11.27 12.98
N VAL A 291 -3.53 -11.91 13.84
CA VAL A 291 -4.04 -11.31 15.09
C VAL A 291 -2.88 -10.93 16.02
N ASN A 292 -1.89 -11.80 16.19
CA ASN A 292 -0.74 -11.54 17.05
C ASN A 292 0.09 -10.34 16.52
N MET A 293 0.42 -10.32 15.25
CA MET A 293 1.15 -9.21 14.62
C MET A 293 0.37 -7.89 14.71
N ARG A 294 -0.93 -7.92 14.45
CA ARG A 294 -1.80 -6.74 14.55
C ARG A 294 -1.85 -6.17 15.97
N ASN A 295 -1.95 -7.02 16.99
CA ASN A 295 -1.96 -6.59 18.38
C ASN A 295 -0.64 -5.92 18.78
N GLU A 296 0.49 -6.47 18.33
CA GLU A 296 1.81 -5.89 18.56
C GLU A 296 1.92 -4.52 17.85
N TYR A 297 1.47 -4.42 16.61
CA TYR A 297 1.45 -3.15 15.88
C TYR A 297 0.53 -2.11 16.54
N ASP A 298 -0.61 -2.49 17.10
CA ASP A 298 -1.50 -1.54 17.80
C ASP A 298 -0.84 -0.95 19.05
N MET A 299 -0.07 -1.76 19.79
CA MET A 299 0.71 -1.29 20.92
C MET A 299 1.80 -0.29 20.48
N ARG A 300 2.54 -0.62 19.42
CA ARG A 300 3.59 0.26 18.86
C ARG A 300 3.01 1.54 18.29
N ARG A 301 1.88 1.47 17.59
CA ARG A 301 1.13 2.61 17.06
C ARG A 301 0.84 3.64 18.15
N ARG A 302 0.25 3.21 19.26
CA ARG A 302 -0.06 4.09 20.40
C ARG A 302 1.18 4.76 20.96
N LEU A 303 2.24 3.98 21.21
CA LEU A 303 3.53 4.54 21.68
C LEU A 303 4.04 5.65 20.76
N VAL A 304 4.02 5.41 19.45
CA VAL A 304 4.58 6.34 18.45
C VAL A 304 3.72 7.60 18.34
N VAL A 305 2.39 7.46 18.27
CA VAL A 305 1.45 8.59 18.22
C VAL A 305 1.58 9.47 19.46
N ASP A 306 1.57 8.87 20.65
CA ASP A 306 1.70 9.59 21.92
C ASP A 306 3.04 10.34 22.01
N SER A 307 4.12 9.69 21.54
CA SER A 307 5.45 10.29 21.54
C SER A 307 5.53 11.51 20.62
N PHE A 308 5.02 11.46 19.41
CA PHE A 308 5.03 12.61 18.49
C PHE A 308 4.19 13.77 19.04
N ASN A 309 2.99 13.49 19.52
CA ASN A 309 2.14 14.52 20.14
C ASN A 309 2.81 15.15 21.38
N ALA A 310 3.48 14.36 22.22
CA ALA A 310 4.23 14.86 23.38
C ALA A 310 5.45 15.74 22.99
N MET A 311 6.02 15.55 21.81
CA MET A 311 7.10 16.40 21.26
C MET A 311 6.56 17.71 20.66
N GLY A 312 5.22 17.87 20.53
CA GLY A 312 4.58 19.00 19.87
C GLY A 312 4.50 18.88 18.36
N LEU A 313 4.68 17.67 17.83
CA LEU A 313 4.46 17.35 16.41
C LEU A 313 3.09 16.68 16.28
N THR A 314 2.09 17.44 15.84
CA THR A 314 0.72 16.94 15.73
C THR A 314 0.65 15.69 14.86
N CYS A 315 0.22 14.59 15.45
CA CYS A 315 0.04 13.31 14.77
C CYS A 315 -1.40 12.84 14.98
N PHE A 316 -2.20 12.75 13.91
CA PHE A 316 -3.52 12.15 14.02
C PHE A 316 -3.38 10.66 14.34
N GLU A 317 -4.39 10.09 14.96
CA GLU A 317 -4.38 8.67 15.31
C GLU A 317 -4.76 7.81 14.10
N PRO A 318 -3.81 7.08 13.47
CA PRO A 318 -4.12 6.23 12.33
C PRO A 318 -4.75 4.92 12.80
N TYR A 319 -5.74 4.44 12.08
CA TYR A 319 -6.41 3.18 12.37
C TYR A 319 -6.08 2.08 11.38
N GLY A 320 -5.13 2.29 10.46
CA GLY A 320 -4.72 1.31 9.47
C GLY A 320 -3.23 1.30 9.17
N ALA A 321 -2.78 0.25 8.46
CA ALA A 321 -1.39 0.01 8.05
C ALA A 321 -0.41 -0.05 9.25
N PHE A 322 0.85 0.31 9.09
CA PHE A 322 1.83 0.41 10.17
C PHE A 322 2.67 1.71 10.05
N TYR A 323 1.99 2.80 9.71
CA TYR A 323 2.61 4.12 9.55
C TYR A 323 1.91 5.16 10.39
N VAL A 324 2.67 6.17 10.84
CA VAL A 324 2.16 7.47 11.29
C VAL A 324 2.67 8.56 10.35
N PHE A 325 1.92 9.67 10.30
CA PHE A 325 2.21 10.79 9.41
C PHE A 325 2.16 12.12 10.19
N PRO A 326 3.14 12.31 11.14
CA PRO A 326 3.17 13.51 11.96
C PRO A 326 3.46 14.77 11.16
N CYS A 327 2.81 15.87 11.57
CA CYS A 327 3.02 17.20 11.04
C CYS A 327 4.28 17.83 11.67
N ILE A 328 5.23 18.23 10.85
CA ILE A 328 6.48 18.85 11.26
C ILE A 328 6.52 20.38 11.05
N LYS A 329 5.43 21.00 10.62
CA LYS A 329 5.36 22.44 10.30
C LYS A 329 5.80 23.34 11.48
N SER A 330 5.60 22.89 12.72
CA SER A 330 6.05 23.61 13.92
C SER A 330 7.57 23.73 14.03
N THR A 331 8.34 22.96 13.28
CA THR A 331 9.80 23.04 13.26
C THR A 331 10.34 24.12 12.30
N GLY A 332 9.50 24.65 11.41
CA GLY A 332 9.90 25.59 10.37
C GLY A 332 10.73 24.98 9.23
N MET A 333 10.93 23.66 9.23
CA MET A 333 11.71 22.97 8.19
C MET A 333 10.79 22.44 7.08
N THR A 334 11.33 22.30 5.87
CA THR A 334 10.73 21.50 4.82
C THR A 334 10.77 20.02 5.21
N SER A 335 9.89 19.19 4.60
CA SER A 335 9.88 17.74 4.83
C SER A 335 11.23 17.09 4.49
N GLU A 336 11.88 17.54 3.41
CA GLU A 336 13.17 17.02 2.97
C GLU A 336 14.31 17.44 3.89
N ASP A 337 14.37 18.73 4.31
CA ASP A 337 15.39 19.21 5.24
C ASP A 337 15.29 18.52 6.59
N PHE A 338 14.06 18.33 7.11
CA PHE A 338 13.83 17.60 8.34
C PHE A 338 14.41 16.17 8.27
N CYS A 339 14.06 15.42 7.22
CA CYS A 339 14.56 14.05 7.05
C CYS A 339 16.07 14.00 6.88
N THR A 340 16.65 14.94 6.11
CA THR A 340 18.10 15.00 5.86
C THR A 340 18.86 15.32 7.14
N LYS A 341 18.45 16.34 7.89
CA LYS A 341 19.10 16.68 9.16
C LYS A 341 18.93 15.58 10.21
N LEU A 342 17.74 15.00 10.32
CA LEU A 342 17.48 13.94 11.29
C LEU A 342 18.37 12.71 11.06
N ILE A 343 18.56 12.28 9.82
CA ILE A 343 19.43 11.14 9.53
C ILE A 343 20.90 11.48 9.77
N MET A 344 21.35 12.68 9.39
CA MET A 344 22.76 13.10 9.54
C MET A 344 23.14 13.36 10.99
N ASP A 345 22.26 13.99 11.78
CA ASP A 345 22.59 14.44 13.13
C ASP A 345 22.23 13.39 14.21
N LYS A 346 21.20 12.56 13.96
CA LYS A 346 20.64 11.63 14.95
C LYS A 346 20.57 10.18 14.50
N HIS A 347 21.01 9.87 13.28
CA HIS A 347 21.01 8.52 12.72
C HIS A 347 19.62 7.85 12.79
N VAL A 348 18.57 8.62 12.45
CA VAL A 348 17.20 8.11 12.31
C VAL A 348 16.68 8.44 10.92
N ALA A 349 16.33 7.42 10.15
CA ALA A 349 15.78 7.57 8.82
C ALA A 349 14.25 7.52 8.84
N VAL A 350 13.62 8.57 8.32
CA VAL A 350 12.19 8.67 8.02
C VAL A 350 11.99 9.10 6.57
N VAL A 351 10.77 9.14 6.06
CA VAL A 351 10.52 9.52 4.66
C VAL A 351 9.79 10.86 4.60
N PRO A 352 10.24 11.83 3.79
CA PRO A 352 9.53 13.09 3.63
C PRO A 352 8.15 12.86 3.04
N GLY A 353 7.16 13.60 3.51
CA GLY A 353 5.78 13.47 3.05
C GLY A 353 5.61 13.77 1.57
N THR A 354 6.44 14.65 1.02
CA THR A 354 6.50 14.99 -0.42
C THR A 354 6.82 13.80 -1.32
N ALA A 355 7.41 12.72 -0.79
CA ALA A 355 7.59 11.48 -1.56
C ALA A 355 6.27 10.77 -1.90
N PHE A 356 5.15 11.15 -1.28
CA PHE A 356 3.82 10.55 -1.46
C PHE A 356 2.81 11.50 -2.10
N GLY A 357 3.28 12.61 -2.63
CA GLY A 357 2.50 13.69 -3.23
C GLY A 357 2.91 15.06 -2.68
N GLU A 358 2.75 16.11 -3.47
CA GLU A 358 3.13 17.47 -3.07
C GLU A 358 2.39 17.95 -1.80
N CYS A 359 1.15 17.51 -1.61
CA CYS A 359 0.35 17.80 -0.41
C CYS A 359 0.93 17.22 0.88
N GLY A 360 1.88 16.29 0.79
CA GLY A 360 2.63 15.75 1.91
C GLY A 360 3.69 16.69 2.48
N GLU A 361 3.91 17.89 1.89
CA GLU A 361 4.84 18.88 2.46
C GLU A 361 4.39 19.31 3.86
N GLY A 362 5.36 19.39 4.77
CA GLY A 362 5.14 19.65 6.19
C GLY A 362 4.76 18.40 7.01
N PHE A 363 4.88 17.21 6.41
CA PHE A 363 4.68 15.92 7.07
C PHE A 363 5.86 14.98 6.80
N VAL A 364 6.01 13.96 7.64
CA VAL A 364 6.94 12.87 7.43
C VAL A 364 6.27 11.53 7.68
N ARG A 365 6.62 10.49 6.89
CA ARG A 365 6.14 9.12 7.15
C ARG A 365 7.11 8.40 8.07
N VAL A 366 6.58 7.84 9.14
CA VAL A 366 7.30 7.01 10.10
C VAL A 366 6.65 5.64 10.16
N SER A 367 7.42 4.59 9.88
CA SER A 367 6.98 3.20 10.05
C SER A 367 7.18 2.77 11.51
N TYR A 368 6.15 2.17 12.12
CA TYR A 368 6.30 1.51 13.42
C TYR A 368 6.46 -0.02 13.31
N SER A 369 6.71 -0.49 12.11
CA SER A 369 7.11 -1.86 11.82
C SER A 369 8.60 -2.06 12.13
N SER A 370 8.95 -1.95 13.39
CA SER A 370 10.30 -2.13 13.93
C SER A 370 10.21 -2.57 15.40
N SER A 371 11.28 -3.19 15.93
CA SER A 371 11.29 -3.64 17.32
C SER A 371 10.99 -2.51 18.30
N LEU A 372 10.35 -2.83 19.43
CA LEU A 372 10.03 -1.84 20.46
C LEU A 372 11.28 -1.08 20.97
N ASN A 373 12.43 -1.76 21.02
CA ASN A 373 13.69 -1.13 21.45
C ASN A 373 14.17 -0.11 20.40
N HIS A 374 14.15 -0.47 19.12
CA HIS A 374 14.50 0.47 18.05
C HIS A 374 13.55 1.67 18.03
N LEU A 375 12.24 1.44 18.17
CA LEU A 375 11.26 2.53 18.24
C LEU A 375 11.53 3.48 19.41
N LYS A 376 11.77 2.96 20.62
CA LYS A 376 12.08 3.80 21.80
C LYS A 376 13.35 4.61 21.60
N THR A 377 14.42 3.99 21.06
CA THR A 377 15.68 4.70 20.79
C THR A 377 15.50 5.77 19.71
N ALA A 378 14.82 5.45 18.61
CA ALA A 378 14.56 6.41 17.55
C ALA A 378 13.69 7.59 18.03
N LEU A 379 12.64 7.32 18.80
CA LEU A 379 11.76 8.36 19.38
C LEU A 379 12.53 9.28 20.36
N GLN A 380 13.47 8.73 21.14
CA GLN A 380 14.35 9.56 21.97
C GLN A 380 15.27 10.44 21.14
N ARG A 381 15.92 9.87 20.10
CA ARG A 381 16.78 10.63 19.18
C ARG A 381 16.02 11.74 18.45
N ILE A 382 14.76 11.48 18.05
CA ILE A 382 13.88 12.49 17.44
C ILE A 382 13.52 13.59 18.45
N ARG A 383 13.23 13.23 19.69
CA ARG A 383 12.97 14.20 20.76
C ARG A 383 14.15 15.13 20.95
N ASP A 384 15.35 14.57 21.14
CA ASP A 384 16.59 15.33 21.31
C ASP A 384 16.83 16.27 20.12
N PHE A 385 16.59 15.80 18.91
CA PHE A 385 16.65 16.62 17.68
C PHE A 385 15.69 17.82 17.74
N ILE A 386 14.43 17.59 18.09
CA ILE A 386 13.42 18.68 18.18
C ILE A 386 13.78 19.69 19.27
N GLU A 387 14.28 19.26 20.43
CA GLU A 387 14.70 20.13 21.52
C GLU A 387 15.92 20.99 21.14
N GLU A 388 16.91 20.41 20.46
CA GLU A 388 18.08 21.15 19.97
C GLU A 388 17.70 22.22 18.94
N GLN A 389 16.75 21.91 18.02
CA GLN A 389 16.29 22.90 17.05
C GLN A 389 15.55 24.07 17.72
N LYS A 390 14.81 23.83 18.80
CA LYS A 390 14.15 24.90 19.56
C LYS A 390 15.10 25.77 20.35
N ASN A 391 16.23 25.22 20.83
CA ASN A 391 17.23 25.93 21.63
C ASN A 391 18.32 26.62 20.78
N GLY A 392 18.46 26.27 19.51
CA GLY A 392 19.43 26.83 18.59
C GLY A 392 18.92 28.02 17.75
N ASN A 393 17.66 28.36 17.90
CA ASN A 393 17.01 29.54 17.37
C ASN A 393 16.75 30.52 18.54
#